data_50c175d2570cd132b5856d8dbb7482ef
#
_entry.id   50c175d2570cd132b5856d8dbb7482ef
#
_cell.length_a   1.000
_cell.length_b   1.000
_cell.length_c   1.000
_cell.angle_alpha   90.00
_cell.angle_beta   90.00
_cell.angle_gamma   90.00
#
_symmetry.space_group_name_H-M   'P 1'
#
loop_
_entity.id
_entity.type
_entity.pdbx_description
1 polymer ?
#
loop_
_entity_poly.entity_id
_entity_poly.type
_entity_poly.pdbx_seq_one_letter_code
_entity_poly.pdbx_strand_id
1 'polypeptide(L)'
;MKRLISITALALLVVFAMTGCKKSYTITVKSNNDAWGTVTGSGTYKDGETVTISAIPAQGFFFNCWNDGNTENPRKILVSGNAEFIATFSDTPGGGGGGTEGALEVSGSISSNTTWPDRGVAVDYIVDGRFWVEGNALLTVEPGVTIMFTGVDGGISVGENAGLRMVGTADKPIVLTGPANNPNKGSWGYVWVNSNRADNQFEYVTFNNGGAEATVVDVPGKLSMKHCTINGALGNGFNASGTLTAFENNTIKNVDQFPVELWNYKLLNSFGNGNTYTNNGHNMIKMDCYWLDNEGNTNAVSFRNQGIPYYMYQGVNLQSTQDVVKVYEGTEIVFAHNTDMYVGADGMLLVEGTASAPVIFRGELNENGSWGGIEIASTRTTGGGNKIVNCTIKNAGRYDEAALRTIEENHLTLTNVTINGSSGYGMRISIPVNWDTEQYDFANYHVTASGLTFASCVQGNIYETNKDQVYSSWPGNKKRK
;
A
#
# COMPACT_ATOMS: atom_id res chain seq x y z
N MET A 1 14.49 -85.01 -30.73
CA MET A 1 14.20 -84.40 -32.03
C MET A 1 13.15 -83.36 -31.86
N LYS A 2 13.52 -82.06 -31.88
CA LYS A 2 12.74 -80.95 -32.35
C LYS A 2 13.56 -79.68 -32.02
N ARG A 3 13.88 -78.93 -33.08
CA ARG A 3 14.78 -77.77 -33.08
C ARG A 3 14.13 -76.60 -32.42
N LEU A 4 14.83 -75.88 -31.50
CA LEU A 4 14.54 -74.53 -31.09
C LEU A 4 15.04 -73.58 -32.18
N ILE A 5 14.15 -72.70 -32.64
CA ILE A 5 14.48 -71.56 -33.49
C ILE A 5 14.54 -70.34 -32.57
N SER A 6 15.75 -69.80 -32.45
CA SER A 6 15.99 -68.51 -31.72
C SER A 6 15.67 -67.39 -32.66
N ILE A 7 14.70 -66.45 -32.27
CA ILE A 7 14.40 -65.18 -32.94
C ILE A 7 15.04 -64.09 -32.10
N THR A 8 16.17 -63.60 -32.56
CA THR A 8 16.76 -62.34 -32.04
C THR A 8 16.01 -61.14 -32.62
N ALA A 9 15.20 -60.48 -31.80
CA ALA A 9 14.58 -59.21 -32.12
C ALA A 9 15.59 -58.07 -31.91
N LEU A 10 16.02 -57.46 -32.99
CA LEU A 10 16.83 -56.24 -33.01
C LEU A 10 15.95 -55.04 -32.65
N ALA A 11 16.01 -54.57 -31.38
CA ALA A 11 15.36 -53.36 -30.98
C ALA A 11 16.17 -52.15 -31.47
N LEU A 12 15.67 -51.47 -32.50
CA LEU A 12 16.20 -50.18 -32.99
C LEU A 12 15.73 -49.10 -32.05
N LEU A 13 16.61 -48.63 -31.16
CA LEU A 13 16.37 -47.51 -30.27
C LEU A 13 16.47 -46.20 -31.08
N VAL A 14 15.34 -45.67 -31.55
CA VAL A 14 15.27 -44.35 -32.14
C VAL A 14 15.27 -43.31 -31.02
N VAL A 15 16.43 -42.72 -30.74
CA VAL A 15 16.56 -41.55 -29.87
C VAL A 15 16.02 -40.36 -30.64
N PHE A 16 14.76 -39.98 -30.38
CA PHE A 16 14.24 -38.68 -30.80
C PHE A 16 14.96 -37.60 -29.96
N ALA A 17 15.99 -37.00 -30.53
CA ALA A 17 16.49 -35.71 -30.01
C ALA A 17 15.40 -34.70 -30.20
N MET A 18 14.60 -34.45 -29.18
CA MET A 18 13.73 -33.25 -29.12
C MET A 18 14.64 -32.02 -29.03
N THR A 19 15.03 -31.49 -30.16
CA THR A 19 15.55 -30.12 -30.21
C THR A 19 14.38 -29.16 -30.00
N GLY A 20 13.98 -29.00 -28.72
CA GLY A 20 13.04 -27.95 -28.34
C GLY A 20 13.60 -26.61 -28.86
N CYS A 21 12.82 -25.92 -29.68
CA CYS A 21 13.17 -24.58 -30.13
C CYS A 21 13.29 -23.69 -28.89
N LYS A 22 14.52 -23.37 -28.46
CA LYS A 22 14.75 -22.49 -27.32
C LYS A 22 14.14 -21.14 -27.65
N LYS A 23 13.35 -20.62 -26.72
CA LYS A 23 12.77 -19.28 -26.81
C LYS A 23 13.91 -18.25 -26.97
N SER A 24 13.69 -17.23 -27.78
CA SER A 24 14.66 -16.17 -27.95
C SER A 24 14.15 -14.87 -27.32
N TYR A 25 15.08 -14.11 -26.75
CA TYR A 25 14.82 -12.84 -26.08
C TYR A 25 15.70 -11.75 -26.64
N THR A 26 15.22 -10.52 -26.60
CA THR A 26 15.94 -9.35 -27.04
C THR A 26 16.62 -8.68 -25.85
N ILE A 27 17.94 -8.52 -25.95
CA ILE A 27 18.74 -7.68 -25.05
C ILE A 27 19.01 -6.38 -25.79
N THR A 28 18.59 -5.26 -25.20
CA THR A 28 18.82 -3.92 -25.72
C THR A 28 19.85 -3.21 -24.84
N VAL A 29 20.91 -2.70 -25.42
CA VAL A 29 21.96 -1.94 -24.71
C VAL A 29 22.00 -0.54 -25.30
N LYS A 30 21.89 0.50 -24.46
CA LYS A 30 21.87 1.91 -24.85
C LYS A 30 22.89 2.71 -24.03
N SER A 31 23.28 3.85 -24.55
CA SER A 31 23.99 4.90 -23.82
C SER A 31 22.99 5.92 -23.28
N ASN A 32 23.27 6.51 -22.11
CA ASN A 32 22.54 7.69 -21.64
C ASN A 32 22.83 8.94 -22.49
N ASN A 33 24.01 8.98 -23.13
CA ASN A 33 24.41 10.01 -24.08
C ASN A 33 25.45 9.46 -25.06
N ASP A 34 25.07 9.32 -26.34
CA ASP A 34 25.92 8.72 -27.37
C ASP A 34 27.17 9.53 -27.68
N ALA A 35 27.23 10.82 -27.32
CA ALA A 35 28.43 11.63 -27.41
C ALA A 35 29.47 11.33 -26.29
N TRP A 36 29.06 10.69 -25.22
CA TRP A 36 29.89 10.41 -24.05
C TRP A 36 30.46 8.99 -24.03
N GLY A 37 29.93 8.10 -24.85
CA GLY A 37 30.45 6.76 -24.97
C GLY A 37 29.59 5.86 -25.87
N THR A 38 30.14 4.70 -26.19
CA THR A 38 29.45 3.68 -27.01
C THR A 38 29.22 2.41 -26.21
N VAL A 39 28.23 1.63 -26.65
CA VAL A 39 27.86 0.37 -25.99
C VAL A 39 27.79 -0.78 -26.99
N THR A 40 28.01 -2.00 -26.50
CA THR A 40 27.90 -3.22 -27.29
C THR A 40 27.12 -4.29 -26.53
N GLY A 41 26.63 -5.32 -27.30
CA GLY A 41 25.94 -6.46 -26.72
C GLY A 41 24.42 -6.48 -26.96
N SER A 42 23.86 -5.51 -27.71
CA SER A 42 22.47 -5.60 -28.18
C SER A 42 22.29 -6.74 -29.15
N GLY A 43 21.17 -7.47 -29.06
CA GLY A 43 20.88 -8.56 -30.00
C GLY A 43 19.73 -9.44 -29.50
N THR A 44 19.45 -10.48 -30.34
CA THR A 44 18.49 -11.54 -29.97
C THR A 44 19.26 -12.80 -29.64
N TYR A 45 19.03 -13.32 -28.44
CA TYR A 45 19.76 -14.45 -27.85
C TYR A 45 18.79 -15.55 -27.41
N LYS A 46 19.24 -16.79 -27.35
CA LYS A 46 18.43 -17.91 -26.88
C LYS A 46 18.36 -17.94 -25.36
N ASP A 47 17.27 -18.46 -24.84
CA ASP A 47 17.09 -18.69 -23.40
C ASP A 47 18.26 -19.54 -22.84
N GLY A 48 18.88 -19.04 -21.76
CA GLY A 48 20.04 -19.65 -21.11
C GLY A 48 21.39 -19.30 -21.77
N GLU A 49 21.44 -18.50 -22.83
CA GLU A 49 22.71 -17.97 -23.35
C GLU A 49 23.30 -16.92 -22.42
N THR A 50 24.63 -16.80 -22.39
CA THR A 50 25.33 -15.72 -21.71
C THR A 50 25.82 -14.71 -22.74
N VAL A 51 25.37 -13.47 -22.65
CA VAL A 51 25.83 -12.35 -23.47
C VAL A 51 26.76 -11.46 -22.65
N THR A 52 27.76 -10.88 -23.30
CA THR A 52 28.61 -9.85 -22.70
C THR A 52 28.17 -8.49 -23.22
N ILE A 53 27.79 -7.60 -22.32
CA ILE A 53 27.54 -6.19 -22.62
C ILE A 53 28.75 -5.36 -22.21
N SER A 54 29.06 -4.29 -22.96
CA SER A 54 30.20 -3.42 -22.66
C SER A 54 29.85 -1.97 -22.93
N ALA A 55 30.40 -1.10 -22.10
CA ALA A 55 30.32 0.35 -22.21
C ALA A 55 31.75 0.91 -22.42
N ILE A 56 31.95 1.69 -23.46
CA ILE A 56 33.25 2.24 -23.87
C ILE A 56 33.15 3.76 -23.80
N PRO A 57 33.70 4.43 -22.76
CA PRO A 57 33.67 5.89 -22.66
C PRO A 57 34.42 6.56 -23.81
N ALA A 58 33.93 7.71 -24.25
CA ALA A 58 34.68 8.62 -25.12
C ALA A 58 35.81 9.31 -24.32
N GLN A 59 36.75 9.92 -25.07
CA GLN A 59 37.87 10.62 -24.44
C GLN A 59 37.35 11.76 -23.51
N GLY A 60 37.73 11.74 -22.24
CA GLY A 60 37.32 12.71 -21.24
C GLY A 60 36.00 12.36 -20.53
N PHE A 61 35.44 11.20 -20.82
CA PHE A 61 34.25 10.68 -20.15
C PHE A 61 34.56 9.36 -19.44
N PHE A 62 33.69 8.99 -18.49
CA PHE A 62 33.86 7.82 -17.64
C PHE A 62 32.56 7.01 -17.64
N PHE A 63 32.69 5.67 -17.69
CA PHE A 63 31.55 4.79 -17.44
C PHE A 63 31.34 4.69 -15.94
N ASN A 64 30.12 4.91 -15.47
CA ASN A 64 29.77 4.87 -14.07
C ASN A 64 29.08 3.57 -13.69
N CYS A 65 27.93 3.28 -14.30
CA CYS A 65 27.15 2.06 -14.03
C CYS A 65 26.15 1.77 -15.15
N TRP A 66 25.56 0.63 -15.08
CA TRP A 66 24.35 0.28 -15.82
C TRP A 66 23.11 0.80 -15.09
N ASN A 67 21.96 0.91 -15.78
CA ASN A 67 20.68 1.38 -15.21
C ASN A 67 20.17 0.59 -14.00
N ASP A 68 20.70 -0.60 -13.73
CA ASP A 68 20.44 -1.41 -12.56
C ASP A 68 21.47 -1.21 -11.44
N GLY A 69 22.33 -0.20 -11.54
CA GLY A 69 23.35 0.14 -10.58
C GLY A 69 24.62 -0.72 -10.64
N ASN A 70 24.69 -1.73 -11.50
CA ASN A 70 25.85 -2.59 -11.62
C ASN A 70 27.01 -1.86 -12.31
N THR A 71 28.22 -1.94 -11.75
CA THR A 71 29.42 -1.26 -12.22
C THR A 71 30.38 -2.17 -13.01
N GLU A 72 30.06 -3.47 -13.12
CA GLU A 72 30.89 -4.41 -13.88
C GLU A 72 30.90 -4.05 -15.38
N ASN A 73 32.07 -3.85 -15.94
CA ASN A 73 32.22 -3.52 -17.36
C ASN A 73 33.57 -4.08 -17.91
N PRO A 74 33.57 -5.03 -18.85
CA PRO A 74 32.40 -5.68 -19.48
C PRO A 74 31.65 -6.60 -18.51
N ARG A 75 30.30 -6.71 -18.68
CA ARG A 75 29.40 -7.46 -17.82
C ARG A 75 28.79 -8.66 -18.54
N LYS A 76 28.69 -9.80 -17.85
CA LYS A 76 28.05 -11.02 -18.36
C LYS A 76 26.60 -11.09 -17.90
N ILE A 77 25.67 -11.29 -18.83
CA ILE A 77 24.22 -11.41 -18.60
C ILE A 77 23.76 -12.78 -19.01
N LEU A 78 23.11 -13.51 -18.08
CA LEU A 78 22.39 -14.75 -18.41
C LEU A 78 21.02 -14.36 -18.97
N VAL A 79 20.74 -14.77 -20.20
CA VAL A 79 19.49 -14.42 -20.90
C VAL A 79 18.35 -15.31 -20.41
N SER A 80 17.36 -14.73 -19.74
CA SER A 80 16.14 -15.41 -19.26
C SER A 80 14.85 -14.68 -19.63
N GLY A 81 14.97 -13.50 -20.28
CA GLY A 81 13.87 -12.62 -20.69
C GLY A 81 14.36 -11.47 -21.53
N ASN A 82 13.42 -10.66 -22.09
CA ASN A 82 13.77 -9.39 -22.70
C ASN A 82 14.28 -8.44 -21.61
N ALA A 83 15.38 -7.75 -21.88
CA ALA A 83 15.97 -6.79 -20.94
C ALA A 83 16.58 -5.59 -21.66
N GLU A 84 16.56 -4.44 -21.00
CA GLU A 84 17.21 -3.21 -21.46
C GLU A 84 18.27 -2.79 -20.42
N PHE A 85 19.49 -2.56 -20.91
CA PHE A 85 20.61 -2.04 -20.14
C PHE A 85 21.03 -0.68 -20.71
N ILE A 86 21.10 0.33 -19.83
CA ILE A 86 21.52 1.67 -20.20
C ILE A 86 22.84 1.97 -19.48
N ALA A 87 23.91 2.19 -20.25
CA ALA A 87 25.17 2.63 -19.69
C ALA A 87 25.10 4.11 -19.33
N THR A 88 25.44 4.46 -18.09
CA THR A 88 25.57 5.84 -17.63
C THR A 88 27.01 6.28 -17.76
N PHE A 89 27.25 7.28 -18.60
CA PHE A 89 28.53 7.98 -18.72
C PHE A 89 28.43 9.37 -18.09
N SER A 90 29.54 9.90 -17.59
CA SER A 90 29.67 11.27 -17.11
C SER A 90 31.01 11.89 -17.52
N ASP A 91 31.13 13.20 -17.44
CA ASP A 91 32.35 13.99 -17.66
C ASP A 91 33.24 14.06 -16.43
N THR A 92 32.76 13.48 -15.31
CA THR A 92 33.52 13.40 -14.06
C THR A 92 33.73 11.94 -13.65
N PRO A 93 34.93 11.53 -13.19
CA PRO A 93 35.18 10.19 -12.71
C PRO A 93 34.22 9.87 -11.53
N GLY A 94 33.45 8.77 -11.65
CA GLY A 94 32.54 8.33 -10.59
C GLY A 94 31.19 9.08 -10.51
N GLY A 95 30.87 9.95 -11.46
CA GLY A 95 29.58 10.63 -11.53
C GLY A 95 28.44 9.68 -11.90
N GLY A 96 27.78 9.03 -10.92
CA GLY A 96 26.52 8.29 -11.11
C GLY A 96 26.50 6.79 -10.86
N GLY A 97 27.55 6.18 -10.40
CA GLY A 97 27.54 4.77 -10.04
C GLY A 97 28.29 4.50 -8.79
N GLY A 98 27.62 4.22 -7.70
CA GLY A 98 28.03 3.46 -6.51
C GLY A 98 29.48 3.48 -5.99
N GLY A 99 30.37 4.29 -6.55
CA GLY A 99 31.72 4.48 -6.05
C GLY A 99 31.69 5.30 -4.75
N THR A 100 32.36 4.80 -3.71
CA THR A 100 32.46 5.47 -2.40
C THR A 100 33.66 6.40 -2.31
N GLU A 101 34.38 6.62 -3.41
CA GLU A 101 35.53 7.50 -3.45
C GLU A 101 35.11 8.94 -3.14
N GLY A 102 35.73 9.54 -2.11
CA GLY A 102 35.39 10.86 -1.61
C GLY A 102 34.19 10.92 -0.66
N ALA A 103 33.51 9.81 -0.39
CA ALA A 103 32.46 9.75 0.59
C ALA A 103 32.99 10.00 2.01
N LEU A 104 32.15 10.63 2.84
CA LEU A 104 32.42 10.78 4.26
C LEU A 104 31.78 9.64 5.05
N GLU A 105 32.59 8.84 5.72
CA GLU A 105 32.06 7.83 6.65
C GLU A 105 31.57 8.51 7.92
N VAL A 106 30.32 8.17 8.32
CA VAL A 106 29.68 8.67 9.53
C VAL A 106 29.07 7.52 10.33
N SER A 107 29.18 7.60 11.65
CA SER A 107 28.62 6.60 12.57
C SER A 107 28.28 7.26 13.90
N GLY A 108 27.54 6.54 14.76
CA GLY A 108 27.19 7.00 16.10
C GLY A 108 26.06 8.01 16.12
N SER A 109 26.26 9.20 16.71
CA SER A 109 25.19 10.17 16.91
C SER A 109 25.64 11.62 16.79
N ILE A 110 24.66 12.52 16.59
CA ILE A 110 24.81 13.96 16.75
C ILE A 110 23.87 14.48 17.83
N SER A 111 24.34 15.44 18.62
CA SER A 111 23.57 16.15 19.67
C SER A 111 23.49 17.67 19.46
N SER A 112 24.00 18.17 18.33
CA SER A 112 23.92 19.57 17.89
C SER A 112 23.48 19.66 16.44
N ASN A 113 22.91 20.81 16.05
CA ASN A 113 22.47 21.04 14.67
C ASN A 113 23.60 20.77 13.69
N THR A 114 23.34 19.94 12.72
CA THR A 114 24.32 19.49 11.72
C THR A 114 23.70 19.55 10.33
N THR A 115 24.49 19.99 9.36
CA THR A 115 24.10 19.98 7.95
C THR A 115 24.98 18.99 7.19
N TRP A 116 24.36 18.15 6.38
CA TRP A 116 25.03 17.29 5.42
C TRP A 116 24.89 17.90 4.03
N PRO A 117 25.93 18.63 3.53
CA PRO A 117 25.92 19.22 2.21
C PRO A 117 26.14 18.19 1.10
N ASP A 118 25.65 18.50 -0.12
CA ASP A 118 26.02 17.85 -1.36
C ASP A 118 27.53 18.05 -1.59
N ARG A 119 28.29 16.97 -1.58
CA ARG A 119 29.75 16.96 -1.70
C ARG A 119 30.21 16.85 -3.15
N GLY A 120 29.28 16.70 -4.08
CA GLY A 120 29.55 16.58 -5.51
C GLY A 120 30.20 15.24 -5.89
N VAL A 121 30.00 14.20 -5.09
CA VAL A 121 30.48 12.83 -5.32
C VAL A 121 29.29 11.88 -5.46
N ALA A 122 29.55 10.67 -5.96
CA ALA A 122 28.47 9.71 -6.23
C ALA A 122 27.72 9.24 -4.96
N VAL A 123 28.46 9.10 -3.86
CA VAL A 123 27.94 8.85 -2.52
C VAL A 123 28.57 9.88 -1.60
N ASP A 124 27.75 10.73 -1.00
CA ASP A 124 28.28 11.80 -0.11
C ASP A 124 28.59 11.26 1.27
N TYR A 125 27.73 10.39 1.79
CA TYR A 125 27.85 9.86 3.14
C TYR A 125 27.69 8.34 3.14
N ILE A 126 28.60 7.66 3.83
CA ILE A 126 28.49 6.24 4.16
C ILE A 126 28.14 6.14 5.64
N VAL A 127 26.98 5.58 5.92
CA VAL A 127 26.50 5.38 7.29
C VAL A 127 26.72 3.92 7.68
N ASP A 128 27.59 3.70 8.66
CA ASP A 128 27.83 2.38 9.22
C ASP A 128 26.94 2.15 10.45
N GLY A 129 26.04 1.17 10.32
CA GLY A 129 25.04 0.86 11.33
C GLY A 129 23.97 1.94 11.48
N ARG A 130 23.44 2.09 12.70
CA ARG A 130 22.38 3.04 13.05
C ARG A 130 22.96 4.39 13.42
N PHE A 131 22.58 5.44 12.69
CA PHE A 131 22.95 6.83 13.01
C PHE A 131 21.84 7.52 13.80
N TRP A 132 22.20 8.16 14.92
CA TRP A 132 21.22 8.78 15.81
C TRP A 132 21.27 10.31 15.76
N VAL A 133 20.10 10.92 15.70
CA VAL A 133 19.90 12.36 15.91
C VAL A 133 19.27 12.53 17.28
N GLU A 134 20.00 13.09 18.23
CA GLU A 134 19.67 13.08 19.66
C GLU A 134 19.53 14.49 20.23
N GLY A 135 19.00 14.56 21.45
CA GLY A 135 18.81 15.82 22.17
C GLY A 135 17.85 16.75 21.40
N ASN A 136 18.27 18.01 21.20
CA ASN A 136 17.52 18.99 20.40
C ASN A 136 18.15 19.23 19.02
N ALA A 137 19.03 18.34 18.56
CA ALA A 137 19.72 18.48 17.30
C ALA A 137 18.73 18.42 16.12
N LEU A 138 19.01 19.19 15.08
CA LEU A 138 18.40 19.08 13.76
C LEU A 138 19.47 18.61 12.78
N LEU A 139 19.24 17.46 12.15
CA LEU A 139 20.01 17.05 10.98
C LEU A 139 19.30 17.60 9.73
N THR A 140 20.00 18.46 8.99
CA THR A 140 19.56 18.96 7.69
C THR A 140 20.38 18.29 6.60
N VAL A 141 19.73 17.64 5.64
CA VAL A 141 20.34 17.04 4.46
C VAL A 141 20.00 17.92 3.25
N GLU A 142 21.03 18.39 2.54
CA GLU A 142 20.87 19.29 1.40
C GLU A 142 20.42 18.56 0.12
N PRO A 143 19.82 19.27 -0.85
CA PRO A 143 19.44 18.70 -2.16
C PRO A 143 20.61 18.06 -2.90
N GLY A 144 20.42 16.88 -3.44
CA GLY A 144 21.40 16.14 -4.25
C GLY A 144 22.24 15.14 -3.43
N VAL A 145 22.16 15.18 -2.11
CA VAL A 145 22.91 14.27 -1.24
C VAL A 145 22.51 12.82 -1.44
N THR A 146 23.50 11.95 -1.58
CA THR A 146 23.34 10.49 -1.57
C THR A 146 23.91 9.91 -0.28
N ILE A 147 23.08 9.17 0.46
CA ILE A 147 23.43 8.47 1.70
C ILE A 147 23.39 6.96 1.43
N MET A 148 24.50 6.27 1.65
CA MET A 148 24.60 4.81 1.55
C MET A 148 24.74 4.19 2.93
N PHE A 149 23.91 3.18 3.22
CA PHE A 149 24.00 2.40 4.45
C PHE A 149 24.73 1.08 4.20
N THR A 150 25.62 0.68 5.10
CA THR A 150 26.52 -0.48 4.88
C THR A 150 25.91 -1.83 5.25
N GLY A 151 24.81 -1.88 5.99
CA GLY A 151 24.24 -3.13 6.46
C GLY A 151 22.75 -3.07 6.81
N VAL A 152 22.19 -4.23 7.08
CA VAL A 152 20.76 -4.42 7.40
C VAL A 152 20.30 -3.61 8.62
N ASP A 153 21.18 -3.35 9.59
CA ASP A 153 20.93 -2.51 10.76
C ASP A 153 21.08 -1.01 10.46
N GLY A 154 21.56 -0.68 9.25
CA GLY A 154 21.82 0.70 8.82
C GLY A 154 20.55 1.54 8.76
N GLY A 155 20.67 2.82 9.07
CA GLY A 155 19.53 3.72 9.04
C GLY A 155 19.75 4.99 9.84
N ILE A 156 18.71 5.82 9.91
CA ILE A 156 18.70 7.06 10.71
C ILE A 156 17.58 6.97 11.74
N SER A 157 17.92 7.21 13.02
CA SER A 157 16.93 7.28 14.11
C SER A 157 16.90 8.68 14.70
N VAL A 158 15.69 9.25 14.78
CA VAL A 158 15.46 10.60 15.30
C VAL A 158 14.78 10.51 16.66
N GLY A 159 15.46 10.95 17.70
CA GLY A 159 14.96 10.96 19.07
C GLY A 159 13.82 11.98 19.25
N GLU A 160 13.11 11.88 20.38
CA GLU A 160 11.86 12.59 20.67
C GLU A 160 11.89 14.10 20.45
N ASN A 161 13.00 14.77 20.80
CA ASN A 161 13.16 16.23 20.68
C ASN A 161 14.09 16.64 19.53
N ALA A 162 14.65 15.68 18.81
CA ALA A 162 15.52 15.90 17.66
C ALA A 162 14.70 16.15 16.38
N GLY A 163 15.36 16.52 15.29
CA GLY A 163 14.71 16.75 14.01
C GLY A 163 15.49 16.18 12.83
N LEU A 164 14.77 15.82 11.78
CA LEU A 164 15.35 15.40 10.51
C LEU A 164 14.66 16.13 9.35
N ARG A 165 15.44 16.95 8.68
CA ARG A 165 14.99 17.68 7.51
C ARG A 165 15.74 17.19 6.27
N MET A 166 15.03 16.52 5.38
CA MET A 166 15.52 16.06 4.08
C MET A 166 14.65 16.71 3.01
N VAL A 167 15.11 17.83 2.45
CA VAL A 167 14.35 18.59 1.45
C VAL A 167 15.21 18.74 0.20
N GLY A 168 15.00 17.83 -0.75
CA GLY A 168 15.57 17.88 -2.09
C GLY A 168 14.75 18.74 -3.04
N THR A 169 15.04 18.62 -4.32
CA THR A 169 14.26 19.20 -5.43
C THR A 169 14.03 18.14 -6.52
N ALA A 170 13.15 18.42 -7.47
CA ALA A 170 12.91 17.49 -8.57
C ALA A 170 14.20 17.20 -9.38
N ASP A 171 15.07 18.20 -9.55
CA ASP A 171 16.34 18.07 -10.28
C ASP A 171 17.49 17.53 -9.42
N LYS A 172 17.39 17.69 -8.08
CA LYS A 172 18.37 17.25 -7.11
C LYS A 172 17.68 16.53 -5.93
N PRO A 173 17.14 15.32 -6.15
CA PRO A 173 16.55 14.54 -5.07
C PRO A 173 17.64 14.10 -4.07
N ILE A 174 17.24 13.90 -2.83
CA ILE A 174 18.06 13.21 -1.85
C ILE A 174 17.87 11.71 -2.01
N VAL A 175 18.95 10.93 -1.97
CA VAL A 175 18.88 9.48 -2.18
C VAL A 175 19.42 8.74 -0.95
N LEU A 176 18.61 7.81 -0.42
CA LEU A 176 19.00 6.84 0.60
C LEU A 176 19.03 5.45 -0.04
N THR A 177 20.15 4.73 0.10
CA THR A 177 20.33 3.44 -0.59
C THR A 177 21.21 2.48 0.21
N GLY A 178 21.14 1.21 -0.11
CA GLY A 178 22.13 0.23 0.31
C GLY A 178 23.38 0.23 -0.59
N PRO A 179 24.33 -0.67 -0.32
CA PRO A 179 25.56 -0.78 -1.11
C PRO A 179 25.27 -1.22 -2.55
N ALA A 180 26.02 -0.68 -3.51
CA ALA A 180 25.84 -1.01 -4.94
C ALA A 180 26.06 -2.50 -5.25
N ASN A 181 26.89 -3.19 -4.47
CA ASN A 181 27.14 -4.63 -4.59
C ASN A 181 26.05 -5.50 -3.94
N ASN A 182 25.08 -4.90 -3.24
CA ASN A 182 23.91 -5.57 -2.69
C ASN A 182 22.64 -4.77 -3.05
N PRO A 183 22.16 -4.83 -4.29
CA PRO A 183 20.96 -4.10 -4.74
C PRO A 183 19.64 -4.77 -4.30
N ASN A 184 19.70 -5.74 -3.40
CA ASN A 184 18.52 -6.46 -2.95
C ASN A 184 17.67 -5.61 -2.01
N LYS A 185 16.38 -5.86 -2.01
CA LYS A 185 15.46 -5.33 -1.00
C LYS A 185 15.94 -5.73 0.40
N GLY A 186 15.81 -4.82 1.36
CA GLY A 186 16.35 -5.04 2.70
C GLY A 186 17.87 -4.95 2.81
N SER A 187 18.55 -4.32 1.85
CA SER A 187 20.00 -4.12 1.94
C SER A 187 20.41 -3.16 3.06
N TRP A 188 19.46 -2.42 3.61
CA TRP A 188 19.60 -1.57 4.80
C TRP A 188 18.30 -1.53 5.59
N GLY A 189 18.33 -1.02 6.81
CA GLY A 189 17.18 -0.97 7.72
C GLY A 189 16.16 0.09 7.35
N TYR A 190 16.04 1.13 8.18
CA TYR A 190 14.96 2.10 8.05
C TYR A 190 15.33 3.48 8.59
N VAL A 191 14.48 4.47 8.28
CA VAL A 191 14.46 5.79 8.91
C VAL A 191 13.34 5.83 9.94
N TRP A 192 13.69 6.06 11.21
CA TRP A 192 12.77 6.12 12.34
C TRP A 192 12.62 7.55 12.87
N VAL A 193 11.41 8.09 12.84
CA VAL A 193 11.13 9.46 13.26
C VAL A 193 10.21 9.45 14.47
N ASN A 194 10.81 9.43 15.68
CA ASN A 194 10.08 9.45 16.96
C ASN A 194 9.86 10.88 17.50
N SER A 195 10.19 11.86 16.73
CA SER A 195 10.13 13.29 17.11
C SER A 195 8.81 13.93 16.72
N ASN A 196 8.28 14.78 17.62
CA ASN A 196 7.08 15.59 17.36
C ASN A 196 7.37 16.99 16.79
N ARG A 197 8.61 17.25 16.36
CA ARG A 197 9.00 18.54 15.80
C ARG A 197 8.31 18.80 14.45
N ALA A 198 7.94 20.04 14.21
CA ALA A 198 7.26 20.46 12.96
C ALA A 198 8.24 20.53 11.76
N ASP A 199 9.53 20.56 12.01
CA ASP A 199 10.60 20.59 10.99
C ASP A 199 11.05 19.20 10.51
N ASN A 200 10.43 18.12 10.97
CA ASN A 200 10.57 16.82 10.34
C ASN A 200 9.87 16.83 8.98
N GLN A 201 10.67 16.93 7.92
CA GLN A 201 10.19 17.10 6.55
C GLN A 201 11.00 16.25 5.58
N PHE A 202 10.29 15.47 4.78
CA PHE A 202 10.87 14.74 3.64
C PHE A 202 10.20 15.25 2.37
N GLU A 203 11.00 15.81 1.48
CA GLU A 203 10.53 16.29 0.19
C GLU A 203 11.55 15.94 -0.90
N TYR A 204 11.10 15.35 -2.00
CA TYR A 204 11.96 14.82 -3.07
C TYR A 204 13.07 13.91 -2.52
N VAL A 205 12.69 12.95 -1.69
CA VAL A 205 13.59 11.93 -1.15
C VAL A 205 13.29 10.58 -1.80
N THR A 206 14.33 9.90 -2.26
CA THR A 206 14.24 8.55 -2.80
C THR A 206 14.87 7.55 -1.85
N PHE A 207 14.12 6.55 -1.45
CA PHE A 207 14.55 5.44 -0.61
C PHE A 207 14.61 4.18 -1.48
N ASN A 208 15.80 3.63 -1.69
CA ASN A 208 16.01 2.44 -2.51
C ASN A 208 16.40 1.24 -1.66
N ASN A 209 15.66 0.14 -1.80
CA ASN A 209 16.01 -1.19 -1.30
C ASN A 209 16.21 -1.30 0.23
N GLY A 210 15.49 -0.49 1.01
CA GLY A 210 15.51 -0.54 2.48
C GLY A 210 14.54 -1.57 3.07
N GLY A 211 14.24 -1.38 4.36
CA GLY A 211 13.20 -2.15 5.06
C GLY A 211 13.63 -3.57 5.42
N ALA A 212 14.87 -3.77 5.81
CA ALA A 212 15.40 -5.07 6.22
C ALA A 212 14.66 -5.67 7.42
N GLU A 213 14.22 -4.82 8.36
CA GLU A 213 13.57 -5.28 9.60
C GLU A 213 12.05 -5.36 9.46
N ALA A 214 11.39 -4.27 9.04
CA ALA A 214 9.92 -4.27 8.91
C ALA A 214 9.40 -3.23 7.91
N THR A 215 10.05 -2.06 7.80
CA THR A 215 9.60 -0.94 6.98
C THR A 215 10.77 -0.07 6.54
N VAL A 216 10.59 0.77 5.53
CA VAL A 216 11.63 1.73 5.09
C VAL A 216 11.57 3.03 5.89
N VAL A 217 10.35 3.53 6.14
CA VAL A 217 10.12 4.75 6.93
C VAL A 217 9.10 4.44 8.02
N ASP A 218 9.46 4.68 9.27
CA ASP A 218 8.60 4.47 10.45
C ASP A 218 8.44 5.78 11.23
N VAL A 219 7.18 6.18 11.48
CA VAL A 219 6.83 7.49 12.03
C VAL A 219 5.95 7.36 13.28
N PRO A 220 6.51 7.03 14.44
CA PRO A 220 5.78 7.16 15.70
C PRO A 220 5.60 8.62 16.16
N GLY A 221 6.39 9.55 15.64
CA GLY A 221 6.32 10.97 15.93
C GLY A 221 5.51 11.78 14.91
N LYS A 222 6.09 12.84 14.37
CA LYS A 222 5.46 13.74 13.39
C LYS A 222 6.30 13.88 12.13
N LEU A 223 5.65 13.83 10.96
CA LEU A 223 6.31 13.98 9.66
C LEU A 223 5.42 14.69 8.64
N SER A 224 6.05 15.47 7.75
CA SER A 224 5.52 15.85 6.43
C SER A 224 6.29 15.11 5.35
N MET A 225 5.63 14.38 4.47
CA MET A 225 6.26 13.61 3.38
C MET A 225 5.59 13.91 2.05
N LYS A 226 6.37 14.53 1.12
CA LYS A 226 5.86 14.98 -0.18
C LYS A 226 6.86 14.66 -1.30
N HIS A 227 6.33 14.31 -2.48
CA HIS A 227 7.13 14.05 -3.68
C HIS A 227 8.25 13.02 -3.47
N CYS A 228 8.07 12.12 -2.49
CA CYS A 228 9.07 11.11 -2.17
C CYS A 228 8.81 9.80 -2.91
N THR A 229 9.88 9.03 -3.10
CA THR A 229 9.78 7.69 -3.71
C THR A 229 10.34 6.65 -2.74
N ILE A 230 9.56 5.62 -2.44
CA ILE A 230 10.05 4.38 -1.83
C ILE A 230 10.05 3.32 -2.91
N ASN A 231 11.22 2.76 -3.23
CA ASN A 231 11.41 1.80 -4.29
C ASN A 231 12.16 0.56 -3.78
N GLY A 232 11.43 -0.51 -3.56
CA GLY A 232 11.98 -1.76 -3.05
C GLY A 232 12.10 -1.77 -1.52
N ALA A 233 11.36 -2.67 -0.89
CA ALA A 233 11.49 -2.97 0.53
C ALA A 233 11.22 -4.46 0.75
N LEU A 234 11.91 -5.07 1.71
CA LEU A 234 11.64 -6.44 2.14
C LEU A 234 10.34 -6.51 2.97
N GLY A 235 10.05 -5.46 3.74
CA GLY A 235 8.81 -5.30 4.51
C GLY A 235 7.84 -4.30 3.89
N ASN A 236 7.26 -3.45 4.74
CA ASN A 236 6.39 -2.35 4.33
C ASN A 236 7.19 -1.18 3.73
N GLY A 237 6.52 -0.33 2.96
CA GLY A 237 7.13 0.91 2.49
C GLY A 237 7.17 1.98 3.59
N PHE A 238 6.02 2.29 4.15
CA PHE A 238 5.81 3.37 5.09
C PHE A 238 4.89 2.95 6.23
N ASN A 239 5.30 3.17 7.47
CA ASN A 239 4.49 2.96 8.66
C ASN A 239 4.30 4.28 9.43
N ALA A 240 3.13 4.49 10.00
CA ALA A 240 2.89 5.62 10.91
C ALA A 240 1.89 5.28 12.02
N SER A 241 2.25 5.69 13.24
CA SER A 241 1.35 5.67 14.42
C SER A 241 1.16 7.06 15.03
N GLY A 242 2.03 8.01 14.71
CA GLY A 242 2.05 9.36 15.25
C GLY A 242 1.19 10.36 14.47
N THR A 243 1.79 11.40 13.93
CA THR A 243 1.08 12.48 13.22
C THR A 243 1.68 12.72 11.84
N LEU A 244 0.85 12.74 10.82
CA LEU A 244 1.22 13.23 9.50
C LEU A 244 0.67 14.64 9.30
N THR A 245 1.53 15.58 8.93
CA THR A 245 1.09 16.95 8.56
C THR A 245 0.80 17.08 7.07
N ALA A 246 1.40 16.21 6.26
CA ALA A 246 1.08 16.00 4.85
C ALA A 246 1.63 14.64 4.40
N PHE A 247 0.89 13.99 3.48
CA PHE A 247 1.34 12.79 2.76
C PHE A 247 0.77 12.84 1.35
N GLU A 248 1.54 13.40 0.40
CA GLU A 248 1.02 13.70 -0.94
C GLU A 248 2.08 13.60 -2.04
N ASN A 249 1.65 13.26 -3.25
CA ASN A 249 2.52 13.10 -4.42
C ASN A 249 3.66 12.09 -4.22
N ASN A 250 3.49 11.10 -3.35
CA ASN A 250 4.48 10.07 -3.10
C ASN A 250 4.30 8.88 -4.02
N THR A 251 5.40 8.20 -4.36
CA THR A 251 5.40 6.95 -5.11
C THR A 251 5.95 5.84 -4.22
N ILE A 252 5.16 4.79 -3.96
CA ILE A 252 5.63 3.62 -3.22
C ILE A 252 5.45 2.39 -4.10
N LYS A 253 6.58 1.73 -4.41
CA LYS A 253 6.60 0.63 -5.37
C LYS A 253 7.56 -0.48 -4.99
N ASN A 254 7.28 -1.68 -5.49
CA ASN A 254 8.15 -2.85 -5.37
C ASN A 254 8.43 -3.26 -3.91
N VAL A 255 7.53 -2.97 -2.96
CA VAL A 255 7.65 -3.48 -1.59
C VAL A 255 7.02 -4.87 -1.48
N ASP A 256 7.58 -5.75 -0.64
CA ASP A 256 7.13 -7.14 -0.55
C ASP A 256 5.85 -7.30 0.30
N GLN A 257 5.56 -6.33 1.15
CA GLN A 257 4.37 -6.29 2.00
C GLN A 257 3.45 -5.14 1.58
N PHE A 258 2.97 -4.34 2.52
CA PHE A 258 2.07 -3.21 2.27
C PHE A 258 2.85 -1.94 1.89
N PRO A 259 2.39 -1.16 0.90
CA PRO A 259 2.99 0.14 0.62
C PRO A 259 2.89 1.09 1.81
N VAL A 260 1.77 1.05 2.52
CA VAL A 260 1.48 1.89 3.69
C VAL A 260 0.76 1.08 4.76
N GLU A 261 1.20 1.23 6.01
CA GLU A 261 0.52 0.72 7.20
C GLU A 261 0.30 1.85 8.20
N LEU A 262 -0.95 2.02 8.65
CA LEU A 262 -1.37 3.07 9.56
C LEU A 262 -1.99 2.47 10.82
N TRP A 263 -1.57 2.97 11.98
CA TRP A 263 -2.01 2.52 13.29
C TRP A 263 -3.03 3.47 13.94
N ASN A 264 -3.46 4.50 13.20
CA ASN A 264 -4.43 5.49 13.67
C ASN A 264 -5.24 6.04 12.49
N TYR A 265 -6.56 6.02 12.58
CA TYR A 265 -7.47 6.53 11.54
C TYR A 265 -7.31 8.04 11.26
N LYS A 266 -6.91 8.85 12.24
CA LYS A 266 -6.70 10.30 12.04
C LYS A 266 -5.66 10.63 10.98
N LEU A 267 -4.71 9.71 10.77
CA LEU A 267 -3.66 9.86 9.75
C LEU A 267 -4.23 10.01 8.34
N LEU A 268 -5.40 9.42 8.06
CA LEU A 268 -6.07 9.51 6.77
C LEU A 268 -6.46 10.96 6.39
N ASN A 269 -6.68 11.83 7.36
CA ASN A 269 -7.01 13.23 7.10
C ASN A 269 -5.84 14.03 6.52
N SER A 270 -4.61 13.50 6.62
CA SER A 270 -3.39 14.11 6.08
C SER A 270 -2.98 13.55 4.71
N PHE A 271 -3.74 12.57 4.19
CA PHE A 271 -3.50 12.02 2.86
C PHE A 271 -4.03 12.97 1.80
N GLY A 272 -3.10 13.56 1.06
CA GLY A 272 -3.39 14.39 -0.11
C GLY A 272 -3.55 13.56 -1.38
N ASN A 273 -3.60 14.25 -2.51
CA ASN A 273 -3.70 13.65 -3.83
C ASN A 273 -2.31 13.28 -4.39
N GLY A 274 -2.29 12.55 -5.50
CA GLY A 274 -1.08 12.29 -6.29
C GLY A 274 -0.19 11.17 -5.75
N ASN A 275 -0.59 10.48 -4.67
CA ASN A 275 0.12 9.27 -4.24
C ASN A 275 -0.10 8.14 -5.25
N THR A 276 0.95 7.37 -5.52
CA THR A 276 0.91 6.22 -6.44
C THR A 276 1.52 4.98 -5.80
N TYR A 277 0.90 3.83 -6.06
CA TYR A 277 1.26 2.56 -5.44
C TYR A 277 1.29 1.47 -6.51
N THR A 278 2.45 0.89 -6.79
CA THR A 278 2.59 -0.09 -7.88
C THR A 278 3.52 -1.25 -7.53
N ASN A 279 3.16 -2.45 -8.01
CA ASN A 279 3.97 -3.66 -7.86
C ASN A 279 4.31 -4.00 -6.40
N ASN A 280 3.39 -3.74 -5.47
CA ASN A 280 3.57 -4.09 -4.06
C ASN A 280 2.95 -5.46 -3.77
N GLY A 281 3.47 -6.19 -2.81
CA GLY A 281 3.01 -7.54 -2.47
C GLY A 281 1.53 -7.55 -2.06
N HIS A 282 1.14 -6.60 -1.20
CA HIS A 282 -0.25 -6.29 -0.89
C HIS A 282 -0.54 -4.85 -1.30
N ASN A 283 -1.07 -4.64 -2.50
CA ASN A 283 -1.29 -3.27 -3.00
C ASN A 283 -2.53 -2.62 -2.38
N MET A 284 -2.51 -2.46 -1.06
CA MET A 284 -3.56 -1.87 -0.21
C MET A 284 -2.93 -1.01 0.89
N ILE A 285 -3.68 -0.04 1.42
CA ILE A 285 -3.29 0.71 2.63
C ILE A 285 -3.81 -0.07 3.83
N LYS A 286 -2.92 -0.65 4.63
CA LYS A 286 -3.27 -1.40 5.83
C LYS A 286 -3.61 -0.45 6.97
N MET A 287 -4.79 -0.65 7.58
CA MET A 287 -5.23 -0.01 8.81
C MET A 287 -5.13 -1.03 9.94
N ASP A 288 -4.16 -0.87 10.82
CA ASP A 288 -3.95 -1.74 11.98
C ASP A 288 -4.46 -1.06 13.27
N CYS A 289 -5.73 -0.71 13.28
CA CYS A 289 -6.42 -0.08 14.39
C CYS A 289 -7.90 -0.48 14.36
N TYR A 290 -8.47 -0.76 15.55
CA TYR A 290 -9.86 -1.17 15.71
C TYR A 290 -10.76 0.01 16.12
N TRP A 291 -10.34 0.75 17.13
CA TRP A 291 -11.11 1.87 17.66
C TRP A 291 -10.83 3.14 16.88
N LEU A 292 -11.88 3.86 16.53
CA LEU A 292 -11.77 5.25 16.16
C LEU A 292 -11.50 6.06 17.42
N ASP A 293 -10.32 5.92 18.00
CA ASP A 293 -9.98 6.57 19.24
C ASP A 293 -9.94 8.08 19.06
N ASN A 294 -10.86 8.73 19.74
CA ASN A 294 -11.02 10.17 19.77
C ASN A 294 -10.70 10.69 21.17
N GLU A 295 -9.48 10.59 21.61
CA GLU A 295 -9.03 11.36 22.76
C GLU A 295 -9.32 12.86 22.54
N GLY A 296 -10.59 13.22 22.68
CA GLY A 296 -11.07 14.61 22.80
C GLY A 296 -11.16 15.45 21.52
N ASN A 297 -11.09 14.90 20.31
CA ASN A 297 -11.14 15.68 19.07
C ASN A 297 -12.27 15.29 18.11
N THR A 298 -13.03 16.31 17.70
CA THR A 298 -14.24 16.31 16.86
C THR A 298 -14.01 16.06 15.35
N ASN A 299 -12.88 15.54 14.94
CA ASN A 299 -12.57 15.49 13.52
C ASN A 299 -13.05 14.19 12.87
N ALA A 300 -13.94 14.35 11.91
CA ALA A 300 -14.34 13.24 11.04
C ALA A 300 -13.13 12.63 10.34
N VAL A 301 -13.09 11.30 10.29
CA VAL A 301 -12.13 10.56 9.50
C VAL A 301 -12.65 10.40 8.09
N SER A 302 -11.79 10.63 7.10
CA SER A 302 -12.15 10.64 5.69
C SER A 302 -11.39 9.58 4.91
N PHE A 303 -12.11 8.56 4.43
CA PHE A 303 -11.58 7.62 3.45
C PHE A 303 -11.80 8.17 2.05
N ARG A 304 -10.72 8.63 1.41
CA ARG A 304 -10.72 9.12 0.03
C ARG A 304 -10.08 8.07 -0.88
N ASN A 305 -10.55 7.98 -2.11
CA ASN A 305 -9.94 7.07 -3.08
C ASN A 305 -8.47 7.44 -3.32
N GLN A 306 -7.57 6.52 -2.97
CA GLN A 306 -6.12 6.63 -3.16
C GLN A 306 -5.61 5.79 -4.34
N GLY A 307 -6.51 5.29 -5.20
CA GLY A 307 -6.17 4.41 -6.32
C GLY A 307 -5.90 2.95 -5.93
N ILE A 308 -5.88 2.63 -4.66
CA ILE A 308 -5.80 1.28 -4.09
C ILE A 308 -6.75 1.15 -2.90
N PRO A 309 -7.19 -0.08 -2.55
CA PRO A 309 -8.10 -0.31 -1.42
C PRO A 309 -7.45 0.01 -0.07
N TYR A 310 -8.29 0.30 0.93
CA TYR A 310 -7.93 0.22 2.34
C TYR A 310 -8.20 -1.18 2.88
N TYR A 311 -7.29 -1.71 3.69
CA TYR A 311 -7.41 -3.03 4.30
C TYR A 311 -7.58 -2.90 5.82
N MET A 312 -8.80 -3.20 6.32
CA MET A 312 -9.16 -3.14 7.73
C MET A 312 -8.72 -4.44 8.42
N TYR A 313 -7.51 -4.44 8.96
CA TYR A 313 -6.91 -5.64 9.56
C TYR A 313 -7.63 -6.06 10.86
N GLN A 314 -8.09 -5.12 11.67
CA GLN A 314 -8.79 -5.38 12.93
C GLN A 314 -10.30 -5.08 12.87
N GLY A 315 -10.83 -4.63 11.73
CA GLY A 315 -12.21 -4.13 11.63
C GLY A 315 -12.31 -2.64 11.97
N VAL A 316 -13.55 -2.14 12.18
CA VAL A 316 -13.82 -0.73 12.49
C VAL A 316 -14.88 -0.62 13.57
N ASN A 317 -14.61 0.15 14.62
CA ASN A 317 -15.55 0.40 15.72
C ASN A 317 -15.71 1.90 15.99
N LEU A 318 -16.94 2.40 15.81
CA LEU A 318 -17.34 3.78 16.08
C LEU A 318 -18.31 3.78 17.24
N GLN A 319 -18.00 4.42 18.35
CA GLN A 319 -18.87 4.42 19.53
C GLN A 319 -19.16 5.80 20.14
N SER A 320 -18.34 6.82 19.85
CA SER A 320 -18.53 8.12 20.49
C SER A 320 -19.35 9.10 19.62
N THR A 321 -19.96 10.11 20.26
CA THR A 321 -20.67 11.22 19.57
C THR A 321 -19.81 11.98 18.55
N GLN A 322 -18.50 11.83 18.65
CA GLN A 322 -17.53 12.52 17.81
C GLN A 322 -17.03 11.62 16.67
N ASP A 323 -17.32 10.32 16.73
CA ASP A 323 -16.89 9.37 15.72
C ASP A 323 -17.73 9.55 14.44
N VAL A 324 -17.15 10.20 13.47
CA VAL A 324 -17.72 10.35 12.15
C VAL A 324 -16.77 9.79 11.13
N VAL A 325 -17.20 8.76 10.42
CA VAL A 325 -16.48 8.21 9.27
C VAL A 325 -17.19 8.63 7.99
N LYS A 326 -16.42 9.28 7.11
CA LYS A 326 -16.85 9.59 5.74
C LYS A 326 -16.09 8.72 4.76
N VAL A 327 -16.82 8.10 3.85
CA VAL A 327 -16.24 7.31 2.76
C VAL A 327 -16.71 7.91 1.45
N TYR A 328 -15.75 8.44 0.68
CA TYR A 328 -16.02 9.16 -0.56
C TYR A 328 -16.05 8.22 -1.78
N GLU A 329 -16.55 8.75 -2.87
CA GLU A 329 -16.74 8.06 -4.15
C GLU A 329 -15.49 7.29 -4.61
N GLY A 330 -15.72 6.11 -5.18
CA GLY A 330 -14.70 5.24 -5.74
C GLY A 330 -13.76 4.60 -4.72
N THR A 331 -14.02 4.80 -3.42
CA THR A 331 -13.25 4.15 -2.36
C THR A 331 -13.62 2.69 -2.23
N GLU A 332 -12.63 1.82 -2.12
CA GLU A 332 -12.80 0.41 -1.80
C GLU A 332 -12.21 0.11 -0.42
N ILE A 333 -13.01 -0.54 0.44
CA ILE A 333 -12.61 -0.97 1.78
C ILE A 333 -12.73 -2.48 1.87
N VAL A 334 -11.63 -3.14 2.19
CA VAL A 334 -11.47 -4.58 2.33
C VAL A 334 -11.34 -4.94 3.80
N PHE A 335 -12.15 -5.84 4.28
CA PHE A 335 -12.11 -6.32 5.65
C PHE A 335 -11.37 -7.64 5.73
N ALA A 336 -10.46 -7.75 6.69
CA ALA A 336 -9.82 -9.01 7.00
C ALA A 336 -10.86 -10.09 7.38
N HIS A 337 -10.49 -11.33 7.16
CA HIS A 337 -11.35 -12.44 7.57
C HIS A 337 -11.67 -12.35 9.06
N ASN A 338 -12.95 -12.52 9.40
CA ASN A 338 -13.46 -12.45 10.78
C ASN A 338 -13.54 -11.06 11.41
N THR A 339 -13.46 -9.99 10.65
CA THR A 339 -13.67 -8.62 11.12
C THR A 339 -15.01 -8.05 10.64
N ASP A 340 -15.41 -6.92 11.18
CA ASP A 340 -16.65 -6.23 10.85
C ASP A 340 -16.52 -4.71 10.97
N MET A 341 -17.60 -4.00 10.63
CA MET A 341 -17.77 -2.59 10.92
C MET A 341 -18.96 -2.43 11.87
N TYR A 342 -18.68 -1.92 13.06
CA TYR A 342 -19.69 -1.59 14.08
C TYR A 342 -19.83 -0.09 14.25
N VAL A 343 -21.03 0.43 14.05
CA VAL A 343 -21.41 1.83 14.27
C VAL A 343 -22.34 1.87 15.46
N GLY A 344 -21.78 2.00 16.66
CA GLY A 344 -22.49 1.94 17.93
C GLY A 344 -22.95 3.30 18.42
N ALA A 345 -23.80 3.30 19.39
CA ALA A 345 -24.42 4.40 20.16
C ALA A 345 -24.56 5.74 19.41
N ASP A 346 -23.50 6.53 19.39
CA ASP A 346 -23.48 7.91 18.83
C ASP A 346 -22.58 8.05 17.62
N GLY A 347 -21.96 6.98 17.12
CA GLY A 347 -21.14 6.96 15.94
C GLY A 347 -21.94 7.34 14.67
N MET A 348 -21.26 7.82 13.64
CA MET A 348 -21.91 8.16 12.37
C MET A 348 -21.09 7.68 11.17
N LEU A 349 -21.77 6.97 10.29
CA LEU A 349 -21.21 6.51 9.00
C LEU A 349 -21.88 7.27 7.85
N LEU A 350 -21.08 7.94 7.05
CA LEU A 350 -21.49 8.67 5.87
C LEU A 350 -20.77 8.10 4.64
N VAL A 351 -21.47 7.31 3.84
CA VAL A 351 -20.95 6.75 2.60
C VAL A 351 -21.51 7.56 1.42
N GLU A 352 -20.63 8.20 0.69
CA GLU A 352 -20.96 9.17 -0.35
C GLU A 352 -20.39 8.73 -1.71
N GLY A 353 -20.83 7.58 -2.21
CA GLY A 353 -20.50 7.13 -3.56
C GLY A 353 -21.31 7.87 -4.64
N THR A 354 -20.88 7.75 -5.89
CA THR A 354 -21.65 8.21 -7.08
C THR A 354 -22.01 7.04 -7.96
N ALA A 355 -22.92 7.23 -8.90
CA ALA A 355 -23.30 6.17 -9.82
C ALA A 355 -22.14 5.70 -10.71
N SER A 356 -21.21 6.61 -11.05
CA SER A 356 -20.01 6.31 -11.85
C SER A 356 -18.82 5.81 -11.01
N ALA A 357 -18.81 6.08 -9.70
CA ALA A 357 -17.76 5.69 -8.77
C ALA A 357 -18.39 5.28 -7.43
N PRO A 358 -19.05 4.11 -7.36
CA PRO A 358 -19.64 3.62 -6.13
C PRO A 358 -18.56 3.29 -5.09
N VAL A 359 -18.94 3.37 -3.82
CA VAL A 359 -18.12 2.84 -2.72
C VAL A 359 -18.28 1.32 -2.66
N ILE A 360 -17.22 0.60 -2.38
CA ILE A 360 -17.24 -0.86 -2.23
C ILE A 360 -16.75 -1.24 -0.84
N PHE A 361 -17.55 -1.98 -0.10
CA PHE A 361 -17.14 -2.73 1.08
C PHE A 361 -17.13 -4.21 0.73
N ARG A 362 -16.04 -4.91 1.02
CA ARG A 362 -15.94 -6.35 0.81
C ARG A 362 -15.03 -7.05 1.79
N GLY A 363 -15.17 -8.35 1.91
CA GLY A 363 -14.16 -9.18 2.57
C GLY A 363 -12.91 -9.40 1.72
N GLU A 364 -11.84 -9.82 2.34
CA GLU A 364 -10.59 -10.16 1.64
C GLU A 364 -10.74 -11.42 0.78
N LEU A 365 -11.55 -12.39 1.23
CA LEU A 365 -11.85 -13.59 0.47
C LEU A 365 -13.06 -13.35 -0.45
N ASN A 366 -13.04 -13.95 -1.63
CA ASN A 366 -14.14 -13.84 -2.59
C ASN A 366 -15.21 -14.92 -2.34
N GLU A 367 -15.69 -15.01 -1.09
CA GLU A 367 -16.72 -15.95 -0.66
C GLU A 367 -17.68 -15.30 0.35
N ASN A 368 -18.92 -15.75 0.35
CA ASN A 368 -19.93 -15.26 1.30
C ASN A 368 -19.50 -15.58 2.73
N GLY A 369 -19.69 -14.60 3.63
CA GLY A 369 -19.25 -14.75 5.02
C GLY A 369 -17.76 -14.48 5.25
N SER A 370 -17.04 -13.95 4.26
CA SER A 370 -15.64 -13.56 4.43
C SER A 370 -15.43 -12.58 5.60
N TRP A 371 -16.40 -11.71 5.87
CA TRP A 371 -16.40 -10.75 6.98
C TRP A 371 -17.80 -10.59 7.59
N GLY A 372 -17.90 -9.94 8.76
CA GLY A 372 -19.15 -9.82 9.52
C GLY A 372 -20.20 -8.94 8.85
N GLY A 373 -19.79 -7.96 8.05
CA GLY A 373 -20.70 -6.95 7.48
C GLY A 373 -20.69 -5.64 8.27
N ILE A 374 -21.72 -4.84 8.05
CA ILE A 374 -21.91 -3.54 8.70
C ILE A 374 -23.05 -3.64 9.70
N GLU A 375 -22.81 -3.29 10.94
CA GLU A 375 -23.84 -3.14 11.95
C GLU A 375 -24.01 -1.67 12.34
N ILE A 376 -25.22 -1.16 12.13
CA ILE A 376 -25.61 0.18 12.54
C ILE A 376 -26.45 0.04 13.81
N ALA A 377 -25.86 0.28 14.97
CA ALA A 377 -26.52 0.35 16.27
C ALA A 377 -26.65 1.80 16.78
N SER A 378 -26.25 2.77 15.96
CA SER A 378 -26.29 4.19 16.30
C SER A 378 -27.70 4.76 16.19
N THR A 379 -28.11 5.47 17.25
CA THR A 379 -29.37 6.21 17.33
C THR A 379 -29.18 7.69 16.99
N ARG A 380 -28.04 8.09 16.51
CA ARG A 380 -27.65 9.48 16.23
C ARG A 380 -28.51 10.13 15.17
N THR A 381 -29.14 11.28 15.54
CA THR A 381 -29.97 12.08 14.65
C THR A 381 -29.29 13.36 14.16
N THR A 382 -28.30 13.87 14.93
CA THR A 382 -27.55 15.07 14.59
C THR A 382 -26.76 14.85 13.31
N GLY A 383 -26.81 15.81 12.39
CA GLY A 383 -26.17 15.68 11.08
C GLY A 383 -26.97 14.84 10.06
N GLY A 384 -28.22 14.46 10.40
CA GLY A 384 -29.14 13.72 9.51
C GLY A 384 -28.99 12.21 9.58
N GLY A 385 -28.35 11.69 10.63
CA GLY A 385 -28.16 10.24 10.83
C GLY A 385 -27.14 9.59 9.91
N ASN A 386 -27.12 8.28 9.90
CA ASN A 386 -26.26 7.47 9.03
C ASN A 386 -26.76 7.49 7.59
N LYS A 387 -25.82 7.48 6.63
CA LYS A 387 -26.17 7.48 5.19
C LYS A 387 -25.25 6.55 4.43
N ILE A 388 -25.85 5.74 3.55
CA ILE A 388 -25.10 4.90 2.60
C ILE A 388 -25.69 5.15 1.20
N VAL A 389 -24.91 5.79 0.34
CA VAL A 389 -25.33 6.23 -0.99
C VAL A 389 -24.41 5.66 -2.05
N ASN A 390 -24.98 5.07 -3.12
CA ASN A 390 -24.27 4.44 -4.23
C ASN A 390 -23.14 3.53 -3.73
N CYS A 391 -23.51 2.45 -3.08
CA CYS A 391 -22.59 1.55 -2.40
C CYS A 391 -22.86 0.09 -2.76
N THR A 392 -21.79 -0.71 -2.81
CA THR A 392 -21.90 -2.17 -2.90
C THR A 392 -21.24 -2.80 -1.68
N ILE A 393 -22.00 -3.68 -0.98
CA ILE A 393 -21.51 -4.51 0.12
C ILE A 393 -21.40 -5.93 -0.42
N LYS A 394 -20.20 -6.55 -0.35
CA LYS A 394 -19.92 -7.86 -0.93
C LYS A 394 -19.38 -8.85 0.11
N ASN A 395 -19.78 -10.13 -0.07
CA ASN A 395 -19.16 -11.27 0.60
C ASN A 395 -19.23 -11.22 2.14
N ALA A 396 -20.29 -10.61 2.68
CA ALA A 396 -20.48 -10.37 4.10
C ALA A 396 -21.35 -11.43 4.80
N GLY A 397 -21.79 -11.14 6.03
CA GLY A 397 -22.76 -11.93 6.77
C GLY A 397 -22.19 -13.21 7.37
N ARG A 398 -20.98 -13.15 7.93
CA ARG A 398 -20.35 -14.26 8.63
C ARG A 398 -21.25 -14.88 9.71
N TYR A 399 -21.11 -16.19 9.93
CA TYR A 399 -21.92 -16.97 10.88
C TYR A 399 -23.44 -16.91 10.60
N ASP A 400 -23.81 -16.88 9.31
CA ASP A 400 -25.20 -16.79 8.86
C ASP A 400 -25.94 -15.52 9.31
N GLU A 401 -25.19 -14.48 9.69
CA GLU A 401 -25.73 -13.16 9.97
C GLU A 401 -26.03 -12.38 8.69
N ALA A 402 -26.60 -11.17 8.84
CA ALA A 402 -26.86 -10.32 7.68
C ALA A 402 -25.66 -9.44 7.32
N ALA A 403 -25.49 -9.15 6.03
CA ALA A 403 -24.45 -8.26 5.54
C ALA A 403 -24.61 -6.81 6.03
N LEU A 404 -25.86 -6.35 6.24
CA LEU A 404 -26.19 -5.06 6.86
C LEU A 404 -27.19 -5.29 7.97
N ARG A 405 -26.90 -4.83 9.18
CA ARG A 405 -27.77 -4.98 10.36
C ARG A 405 -28.17 -3.63 10.93
N THR A 406 -29.43 -3.51 11.36
CA THR A 406 -29.99 -2.32 12.00
C THR A 406 -30.81 -2.68 13.23
N ILE A 407 -30.95 -1.74 14.15
CA ILE A 407 -31.86 -1.82 15.31
C ILE A 407 -33.05 -0.87 15.14
N GLU A 408 -34.05 -0.95 16.03
CA GLU A 408 -35.32 -0.20 15.93
C GLU A 408 -35.14 1.32 15.86
N GLU A 409 -34.26 1.87 16.72
CA GLU A 409 -34.08 3.31 16.88
C GLU A 409 -33.10 3.93 15.88
N ASN A 410 -32.66 3.17 14.88
CA ASN A 410 -31.69 3.70 13.93
C ASN A 410 -32.26 4.81 13.03
N HIS A 411 -31.44 5.83 12.79
CA HIS A 411 -31.61 6.79 11.74
C HIS A 411 -30.65 6.47 10.59
N LEU A 412 -31.18 5.80 9.56
CA LEU A 412 -30.37 5.35 8.41
C LEU A 412 -31.10 5.62 7.09
N THR A 413 -30.38 6.23 6.15
CA THR A 413 -30.83 6.41 4.77
C THR A 413 -29.97 5.58 3.83
N LEU A 414 -30.61 4.69 3.07
CA LEU A 414 -29.98 3.89 2.02
C LEU A 414 -30.46 4.39 0.64
N THR A 415 -29.50 4.72 -0.24
CA THR A 415 -29.84 5.13 -1.62
C THR A 415 -28.93 4.40 -2.61
N ASN A 416 -29.53 3.65 -3.53
CA ASN A 416 -28.81 2.87 -4.55
C ASN A 416 -27.73 1.96 -3.92
N VAL A 417 -28.15 1.11 -2.98
CA VAL A 417 -27.26 0.17 -2.29
C VAL A 417 -27.46 -1.23 -2.86
N THR A 418 -26.38 -1.88 -3.22
CA THR A 418 -26.38 -3.28 -3.66
C THR A 418 -25.70 -4.15 -2.60
N ILE A 419 -26.40 -5.19 -2.13
CA ILE A 419 -25.81 -6.23 -1.29
C ILE A 419 -25.64 -7.47 -2.15
N ASN A 420 -24.37 -7.86 -2.38
CA ASN A 420 -24.01 -8.96 -3.25
C ASN A 420 -23.15 -10.00 -2.52
N GLY A 421 -23.79 -11.06 -2.07
CA GLY A 421 -23.14 -12.14 -1.33
C GLY A 421 -23.23 -11.94 0.19
N SER A 422 -24.05 -12.78 0.81
CA SER A 422 -24.12 -12.94 2.26
C SER A 422 -24.30 -14.42 2.60
N SER A 423 -23.60 -14.94 3.60
CA SER A 423 -23.84 -16.31 4.06
C SER A 423 -25.18 -16.45 4.79
N GLY A 424 -25.71 -15.35 5.35
CA GLY A 424 -27.04 -15.26 5.91
C GLY A 424 -27.98 -14.42 5.03
N TYR A 425 -28.65 -13.46 5.67
CA TYR A 425 -29.53 -12.51 4.98
C TYR A 425 -28.72 -11.36 4.35
N GLY A 426 -29.27 -10.75 3.31
CA GLY A 426 -28.70 -9.51 2.78
C GLY A 426 -28.77 -8.37 3.81
N MET A 427 -29.93 -8.18 4.42
CA MET A 427 -30.15 -7.17 5.47
C MET A 427 -30.99 -7.74 6.62
N ARG A 428 -30.67 -7.37 7.86
CA ARG A 428 -31.50 -7.61 9.02
C ARG A 428 -32.01 -6.28 9.56
N ILE A 429 -33.32 -6.19 9.77
CA ILE A 429 -34.01 -4.99 10.27
C ILE A 429 -34.85 -5.33 11.48
N SER A 430 -35.06 -4.32 12.34
CA SER A 430 -36.05 -4.37 13.41
C SER A 430 -37.00 -3.20 13.24
N ILE A 431 -38.26 -3.47 12.92
CA ILE A 431 -39.29 -2.44 12.78
C ILE A 431 -40.00 -2.33 14.15
N PRO A 432 -40.09 -1.15 14.78
CA PRO A 432 -40.80 -1.00 16.03
C PRO A 432 -42.24 -1.59 15.95
N VAL A 433 -42.67 -2.27 17.00
CA VAL A 433 -44.00 -2.87 17.13
C VAL A 433 -44.74 -2.23 18.27
N ASN A 434 -45.96 -1.76 18.02
CA ASN A 434 -46.91 -1.46 19.10
C ASN A 434 -47.49 -2.79 19.60
N TRP A 435 -47.00 -3.29 20.72
CA TRP A 435 -47.40 -4.60 21.27
C TRP A 435 -48.86 -4.68 21.77
N ASP A 436 -49.52 -3.52 22.06
CA ASP A 436 -50.93 -3.50 22.42
C ASP A 436 -51.84 -3.79 21.20
N THR A 437 -51.40 -3.41 20.02
CA THR A 437 -52.16 -3.59 18.76
C THR A 437 -51.57 -4.65 17.86
N GLU A 438 -50.39 -5.18 18.18
CA GLU A 438 -49.57 -6.08 17.37
C GLU A 438 -49.25 -5.53 15.96
N GLN A 439 -49.28 -4.23 15.78
CA GLN A 439 -49.01 -3.58 14.49
C GLN A 439 -47.62 -2.95 14.48
N TYR A 440 -47.00 -2.92 13.31
CA TYR A 440 -45.74 -2.17 13.12
C TYR A 440 -45.95 -0.66 13.30
N ASP A 441 -45.09 -0.04 14.08
CA ASP A 441 -45.04 1.43 14.26
C ASP A 441 -44.07 2.09 13.27
N PHE A 442 -44.52 2.19 12.03
CA PHE A 442 -43.71 2.87 10.99
C PHE A 442 -43.53 4.36 11.21
N ALA A 443 -44.29 4.98 12.13
CA ALA A 443 -44.11 6.39 12.45
C ALA A 443 -42.80 6.66 13.21
N ASN A 444 -42.39 5.67 14.03
CA ASN A 444 -41.16 5.71 14.79
C ASN A 444 -40.00 4.90 14.12
N TYR A 445 -40.20 4.42 12.90
CA TYR A 445 -39.16 3.71 12.17
C TYR A 445 -38.46 4.65 11.19
N HIS A 446 -37.19 4.96 11.46
CA HIS A 446 -36.42 5.99 10.77
C HIS A 446 -35.38 5.42 9.80
N VAL A 447 -35.47 4.14 9.44
CA VAL A 447 -34.69 3.56 8.34
C VAL A 447 -35.48 3.73 7.04
N THR A 448 -34.82 4.32 6.05
CA THR A 448 -35.40 4.52 4.71
C THR A 448 -34.51 3.93 3.64
N ALA A 449 -35.10 3.35 2.59
CA ALA A 449 -34.32 2.80 1.48
C ALA A 449 -34.98 3.11 0.12
N SER A 450 -34.15 3.45 -0.85
CA SER A 450 -34.52 3.57 -2.27
C SER A 450 -33.39 2.97 -3.14
N GLY A 451 -33.76 2.22 -4.18
CA GLY A 451 -32.79 1.55 -5.05
C GLY A 451 -31.97 0.46 -4.34
N LEU A 452 -32.52 -0.15 -3.27
CA LEU A 452 -31.86 -1.26 -2.57
C LEU A 452 -32.05 -2.55 -3.37
N THR A 453 -30.93 -3.24 -3.69
CA THR A 453 -30.91 -4.47 -4.48
C THR A 453 -30.10 -5.56 -3.78
N PHE A 454 -30.44 -6.82 -4.07
CA PHE A 454 -29.82 -7.98 -3.45
C PHE A 454 -29.45 -9.02 -4.50
N ALA A 455 -28.32 -9.70 -4.28
CA ALA A 455 -27.90 -10.86 -5.04
C ALA A 455 -27.13 -11.84 -4.14
N SER A 456 -27.28 -13.14 -4.38
CA SER A 456 -26.49 -14.18 -3.71
C SER A 456 -26.54 -14.17 -2.17
N CYS A 457 -27.68 -13.79 -1.58
CA CYS A 457 -27.93 -13.88 -0.14
C CYS A 457 -28.54 -15.25 0.18
N VAL A 458 -27.84 -16.08 0.98
CA VAL A 458 -28.15 -17.52 1.13
C VAL A 458 -29.52 -17.75 1.80
N GLN A 459 -29.83 -16.99 2.87
CA GLN A 459 -31.06 -17.16 3.65
C GLN A 459 -32.21 -16.25 3.15
N GLY A 460 -31.92 -15.25 2.31
CA GLY A 460 -32.92 -14.33 1.76
C GLY A 460 -32.44 -12.87 1.77
N ASN A 461 -33.26 -11.98 1.24
CA ASN A 461 -32.86 -10.60 1.05
C ASN A 461 -32.95 -9.79 2.34
N ILE A 462 -34.11 -9.75 2.98
CA ILE A 462 -34.32 -8.96 4.21
C ILE A 462 -35.03 -9.82 5.25
N TYR A 463 -34.46 -9.90 6.43
CA TYR A 463 -35.06 -10.51 7.61
C TYR A 463 -35.51 -9.46 8.61
N GLU A 464 -36.77 -9.50 9.01
CA GLU A 464 -37.34 -8.64 10.03
C GLU A 464 -37.51 -9.44 11.33
N THR A 465 -36.87 -8.94 12.42
CA THR A 465 -36.68 -9.71 13.66
C THR A 465 -37.90 -9.75 14.56
N ASN A 466 -38.72 -8.68 14.59
CA ASN A 466 -39.79 -8.56 15.58
C ASN A 466 -41.01 -9.46 15.29
N LYS A 467 -41.24 -9.79 14.03
CA LYS A 467 -42.30 -10.69 13.57
C LYS A 467 -41.80 -11.90 12.78
N ASP A 468 -40.50 -12.16 12.81
CA ASP A 468 -39.86 -13.30 12.15
C ASP A 468 -40.30 -13.42 10.66
N GLN A 469 -40.10 -12.34 9.89
CA GLN A 469 -40.55 -12.27 8.50
C GLN A 469 -39.40 -12.05 7.52
N VAL A 470 -39.44 -12.73 6.38
CA VAL A 470 -38.51 -12.55 5.28
C VAL A 470 -39.18 -11.79 4.14
N TYR A 471 -38.52 -10.73 3.66
CA TYR A 471 -38.97 -9.92 2.54
C TYR A 471 -38.01 -10.03 1.35
N SER A 472 -38.54 -10.12 0.14
CA SER A 472 -37.78 -10.11 -1.11
C SER A 472 -37.32 -8.69 -1.53
N SER A 473 -37.96 -7.64 -0.99
CA SER A 473 -37.68 -6.24 -1.28
C SER A 473 -37.98 -5.39 -0.05
N TRP A 474 -37.50 -4.12 -0.05
CA TRP A 474 -37.70 -3.19 1.06
C TRP A 474 -39.17 -3.07 1.50
N PRO A 475 -39.51 -3.41 2.76
CA PRO A 475 -40.92 -3.39 3.22
C PRO A 475 -41.37 -1.99 3.66
N GLY A 476 -40.42 -1.07 3.93
CA GLY A 476 -40.70 0.27 4.44
C GLY A 476 -41.32 1.19 3.42
N ASN A 477 -42.10 2.17 3.91
CA ASN A 477 -42.83 3.20 3.16
C ASN A 477 -44.10 2.77 2.43
N LYS A 478 -44.64 1.59 2.65
CA LYS A 478 -46.03 1.35 2.28
C LYS A 478 -46.95 2.15 3.21
N LYS A 479 -47.26 3.41 2.85
CA LYS A 479 -48.43 4.06 3.41
C LYS A 479 -49.58 3.10 3.18
N ARG A 480 -50.07 2.48 4.25
CA ARG A 480 -51.34 1.72 4.15
C ARG A 480 -52.39 2.73 3.69
N LYS A 481 -53.02 2.43 2.56
CA LYS A 481 -54.31 3.02 2.16
C LYS A 481 -55.38 2.62 3.17
#